data_896ae7ea59cc1b1f5fd946b9dc2841ad
#
_entry.id   896ae7ea59cc1b1f5fd946b9dc2841ad
#
_cell.length_a   1.000
_cell.length_b   1.000
_cell.length_c   1.000
_cell.angle_alpha   90.00
_cell.angle_beta   90.00
_cell.angle_gamma   90.00
#
_symmetry.space_group_name_H-M   'P 1'
#
loop_
_entity.id
_entity.type
_entity.pdbx_description
1 polymer ?
#
loop_
_entity_poly.entity_id
_entity_poly.type
_entity_poly.pdbx_seq_one_letter_code
_entity_poly.pdbx_strand_id
1 'polypeptide(L)'
;MRNKLLASTLFLAALAPFTAVMAQTADPAVLTPERVFANPSLSGPVAKSVSLSPDGELVAFLRSRPDDVDTLDLWAAPIGAGEPFKLIDARALVPDAGELSEAEKARRERMRISARGVVEYSWDEQGRYILAPLEGDIYLASREGGEVRRLTQTPGDEIDAKVSPKGSYVSYVRDQNLYVTDLATGEETAITDDGRDLITWATAEFIAQEEMDRDTGYWWSPDERYIALQRTDESGFA
;
A
#
# COMPACT_ATOMS: atom_id res chain seq x y z
N MET A 1 33.56 78.36 43.04
CA MET A 1 32.32 78.86 42.44
C MET A 1 32.42 78.58 40.94
N ARG A 2 31.91 77.48 40.45
CA ARG A 2 31.81 77.24 38.99
C ARG A 2 30.65 76.30 38.75
N ASN A 3 29.59 76.85 38.17
CA ASN A 3 28.41 76.10 37.69
C ASN A 3 28.79 75.17 36.57
N LYS A 4 28.38 73.91 36.65
CA LYS A 4 28.40 72.98 35.49
C LYS A 4 26.92 72.74 35.08
N LEU A 5 26.57 73.22 33.90
CA LEU A 5 25.35 72.88 33.21
C LEU A 5 25.43 71.42 32.72
N LEU A 6 24.47 70.58 33.06
CA LEU A 6 24.23 69.28 32.43
C LEU A 6 23.23 69.47 31.30
N ALA A 7 23.68 69.17 30.09
CA ALA A 7 22.77 69.10 28.94
C ALA A 7 22.16 67.71 28.87
N SER A 8 20.82 67.62 29.00
CA SER A 8 20.06 66.38 28.78
C SER A 8 19.69 66.26 27.30
N THR A 9 20.21 65.26 26.67
CA THR A 9 19.87 64.92 25.29
C THR A 9 18.65 64.01 25.33
N LEU A 10 17.53 64.48 24.79
CA LEU A 10 16.29 63.67 24.60
C LEU A 10 16.46 62.83 23.34
N PHE A 11 16.45 61.51 23.48
CA PHE A 11 16.36 60.59 22.36
C PHE A 11 14.86 60.38 22.01
N LEU A 12 14.43 60.91 20.89
CA LEU A 12 13.08 60.65 20.35
C LEU A 12 13.16 59.31 19.56
N ALA A 13 12.63 58.23 20.14
CA ALA A 13 12.45 56.98 19.44
C ALA A 13 11.21 57.05 18.52
N ALA A 14 11.45 57.05 17.22
CA ALA A 14 10.39 56.93 16.22
C ALA A 14 9.83 55.53 16.21
N LEU A 15 8.59 55.36 16.72
CA LEU A 15 7.82 54.13 16.52
C LEU A 15 7.32 54.13 15.06
N ALA A 16 7.86 53.25 14.24
CA ALA A 16 7.28 52.91 12.95
C ALA A 16 5.99 52.12 13.17
N PRO A 17 4.90 52.42 12.47
CA PRO A 17 3.69 51.61 12.56
C PRO A 17 3.93 50.26 11.94
N PHE A 18 3.83 49.20 12.75
CA PHE A 18 3.73 47.82 12.28
C PHE A 18 2.36 47.69 11.58
N THR A 19 2.33 47.78 10.27
CA THR A 19 1.17 47.38 9.48
C THR A 19 1.10 45.85 9.57
N ALA A 20 0.20 45.37 10.44
CA ALA A 20 -0.20 43.94 10.44
C ALA A 20 -0.83 43.69 9.06
N VAL A 21 -0.13 42.93 8.25
CA VAL A 21 -0.71 42.28 7.06
C VAL A 21 -1.73 41.27 7.59
N MET A 22 -2.99 41.70 7.61
CA MET A 22 -4.08 40.76 7.86
C MET A 22 -4.06 39.74 6.73
N ALA A 23 -3.73 38.48 7.06
CA ALA A 23 -3.94 37.40 6.14
C ALA A 23 -5.41 37.41 5.75
N GLN A 24 -5.70 37.75 4.49
CA GLN A 24 -7.04 37.62 3.94
C GLN A 24 -7.42 36.15 4.06
N THR A 25 -8.36 35.81 4.92
CA THR A 25 -8.98 34.47 4.90
C THR A 25 -9.65 34.34 3.54
N ALA A 26 -9.06 33.49 2.70
CA ALA A 26 -9.62 33.23 1.38
C ALA A 26 -11.08 32.76 1.56
N ASP A 27 -11.99 33.37 0.81
CA ASP A 27 -13.39 32.95 0.77
C ASP A 27 -13.39 31.48 0.32
N PRO A 28 -13.91 30.52 1.12
CA PRO A 28 -13.91 29.10 0.77
C PRO A 28 -14.70 28.78 -0.52
N ALA A 29 -15.49 29.75 -1.00
CA ALA A 29 -16.22 29.64 -2.27
C ALA A 29 -15.38 30.02 -3.49
N VAL A 30 -14.19 30.64 -3.32
CA VAL A 30 -13.32 31.01 -4.44
C VAL A 30 -12.28 29.89 -4.70
N LEU A 31 -12.36 29.33 -5.89
CA LEU A 31 -11.40 28.34 -6.38
C LEU A 31 -10.11 29.06 -6.82
N THR A 32 -9.07 29.03 -5.99
CA THR A 32 -7.74 29.57 -6.31
C THR A 32 -6.81 28.47 -6.85
N PRO A 33 -5.75 28.84 -7.59
CA PRO A 33 -4.74 27.85 -8.01
C PRO A 33 -4.17 27.05 -6.83
N GLU A 34 -3.89 27.71 -5.72
CA GLU A 34 -3.38 27.07 -4.51
C GLU A 34 -4.36 26.03 -3.97
N ARG A 35 -5.68 26.32 -4.01
CA ARG A 35 -6.72 25.38 -3.56
C ARG A 35 -6.86 24.20 -4.51
N VAL A 36 -6.67 24.40 -5.83
CA VAL A 36 -6.73 23.32 -6.83
C VAL A 36 -5.64 22.28 -6.58
N PHE A 37 -4.44 22.74 -6.20
CA PHE A 37 -3.27 21.87 -5.95
C PHE A 37 -3.04 21.53 -4.48
N ALA A 38 -3.89 22.00 -3.57
CA ALA A 38 -3.78 21.70 -2.15
C ALA A 38 -4.38 20.34 -1.78
N ASN A 39 -3.85 19.76 -0.70
CA ASN A 39 -4.49 18.62 -0.02
C ASN A 39 -5.48 19.13 1.05
N PRO A 40 -6.61 18.40 1.26
CA PRO A 40 -7.11 17.27 0.48
C PRO A 40 -7.59 17.70 -0.91
N SER A 41 -7.48 16.79 -1.88
CA SER A 41 -7.96 17.01 -3.25
C SER A 41 -9.41 17.46 -3.28
N LEU A 42 -9.77 18.29 -4.27
CA LEU A 42 -11.15 18.75 -4.46
C LEU A 42 -12.15 17.62 -4.73
N SER A 43 -11.68 16.52 -5.33
CA SER A 43 -12.50 15.33 -5.55
C SER A 43 -12.78 14.54 -4.27
N GLY A 44 -12.07 14.83 -3.17
CA GLY A 44 -12.14 14.06 -1.95
C GLY A 44 -11.54 12.65 -2.09
N PRO A 45 -11.70 11.81 -1.06
CA PRO A 45 -11.28 10.41 -1.12
C PRO A 45 -12.08 9.64 -2.16
N VAL A 46 -11.38 9.03 -3.13
CA VAL A 46 -11.99 8.22 -4.20
C VAL A 46 -11.68 6.75 -3.95
N ALA A 47 -12.67 5.89 -4.19
CA ALA A 47 -12.45 4.44 -4.20
C ALA A 47 -11.56 4.06 -5.39
N LYS A 48 -10.50 3.28 -5.13
CA LYS A 48 -9.56 2.75 -6.12
C LYS A 48 -9.57 1.23 -6.06
N SER A 49 -9.14 0.58 -7.14
CA SER A 49 -9.03 -0.90 -7.20
C SER A 49 -10.30 -1.59 -6.71
N VAL A 50 -11.46 -1.18 -7.24
CA VAL A 50 -12.76 -1.70 -6.82
C VAL A 50 -12.96 -3.10 -7.36
N SER A 51 -13.27 -4.08 -6.48
CA SER A 51 -13.59 -5.45 -6.87
C SER A 51 -14.78 -6.01 -6.09
N LEU A 52 -15.56 -6.87 -6.73
CA LEU A 52 -16.64 -7.61 -6.08
C LEU A 52 -16.08 -8.86 -5.39
N SER A 53 -16.67 -9.22 -4.26
CA SER A 53 -16.48 -10.54 -3.69
C SER A 53 -17.00 -11.63 -4.65
N PRO A 54 -16.46 -12.86 -4.65
CA PRO A 54 -16.87 -13.93 -5.55
C PRO A 54 -18.37 -14.28 -5.50
N ASP A 55 -19.02 -14.07 -4.36
CA ASP A 55 -20.47 -14.25 -4.18
C ASP A 55 -21.32 -13.02 -4.56
N GLY A 56 -20.68 -11.89 -4.86
CA GLY A 56 -21.34 -10.64 -5.22
C GLY A 56 -22.04 -9.90 -4.06
N GLU A 57 -21.77 -10.26 -2.82
CA GLU A 57 -22.42 -9.63 -1.65
C GLU A 57 -21.68 -8.40 -1.12
N LEU A 58 -20.37 -8.32 -1.35
CA LEU A 58 -19.50 -7.22 -0.93
C LEU A 58 -18.77 -6.60 -2.13
N VAL A 59 -18.46 -5.32 -1.98
CA VAL A 59 -17.48 -4.64 -2.80
C VAL A 59 -16.30 -4.24 -1.92
N ALA A 60 -15.10 -4.63 -2.30
CA ALA A 60 -13.87 -4.15 -1.68
C ALA A 60 -13.23 -3.04 -2.51
N PHE A 61 -12.54 -2.12 -1.85
CA PHE A 61 -11.87 -1.01 -2.51
C PHE A 61 -10.80 -0.39 -1.61
N LEU A 62 -9.82 0.23 -2.24
CA LEU A 62 -8.82 1.03 -1.56
C LEU A 62 -9.32 2.48 -1.43
N ARG A 63 -9.07 3.10 -0.29
CA ARG A 63 -9.48 4.47 -0.01
C ARG A 63 -8.42 5.20 0.78
N SER A 64 -8.11 6.42 0.35
CA SER A 64 -7.20 7.33 1.06
C SER A 64 -7.75 7.72 2.43
N ARG A 65 -6.86 7.96 3.35
CA ARG A 65 -7.18 8.51 4.67
C ARG A 65 -7.50 10.00 4.55
N PRO A 66 -8.42 10.53 5.36
CA PRO A 66 -8.72 11.98 5.34
C PRO A 66 -7.53 12.84 5.77
N ASP A 67 -6.69 12.34 6.67
CA ASP A 67 -5.52 13.00 7.24
C ASP A 67 -4.23 12.73 6.46
N ASP A 68 -4.25 11.76 5.53
CA ASP A 68 -3.11 11.35 4.72
C ASP A 68 -3.60 10.74 3.40
N VAL A 69 -3.64 11.56 2.36
CA VAL A 69 -4.19 11.18 1.05
C VAL A 69 -3.31 10.19 0.29
N ASP A 70 -2.06 10.06 0.69
CA ASP A 70 -1.09 9.17 0.05
C ASP A 70 -1.10 7.76 0.67
N THR A 71 -1.70 7.59 1.85
CA THR A 71 -1.86 6.28 2.49
C THR A 71 -3.25 5.71 2.24
N LEU A 72 -3.30 4.50 1.69
CA LEU A 72 -4.53 3.78 1.40
C LEU A 72 -4.81 2.71 2.46
N ASP A 73 -6.06 2.64 2.88
CA ASP A 73 -6.62 1.54 3.68
C ASP A 73 -7.52 0.67 2.78
N LEU A 74 -7.69 -0.61 3.15
CA LEU A 74 -8.64 -1.49 2.49
C LEU A 74 -10.00 -1.43 3.20
N TRP A 75 -11.03 -1.20 2.41
CA TRP A 75 -12.42 -1.09 2.84
C TRP A 75 -13.29 -2.10 2.14
N ALA A 76 -14.42 -2.44 2.76
CA ALA A 76 -15.52 -3.15 2.11
C ALA A 76 -16.86 -2.47 2.38
N ALA A 77 -17.81 -2.71 1.50
CA ALA A 77 -19.20 -2.27 1.66
C ALA A 77 -20.14 -3.37 1.17
N PRO A 78 -21.26 -3.60 1.85
CA PRO A 78 -22.31 -4.47 1.37
C PRO A 78 -22.94 -3.95 0.06
N ILE A 79 -23.27 -4.83 -0.86
CA ILE A 79 -24.02 -4.47 -2.05
C ILE A 79 -25.46 -4.16 -1.66
N GLY A 80 -25.94 -2.99 -2.08
CA GLY A 80 -27.31 -2.52 -1.82
C GLY A 80 -27.40 -1.58 -0.62
N ALA A 81 -27.53 -2.09 0.58
CA ALA A 81 -27.69 -1.26 1.79
C ALA A 81 -26.69 -1.67 2.88
N GLY A 82 -26.01 -0.69 3.44
CA GLY A 82 -25.05 -0.86 4.52
C GLY A 82 -23.92 0.19 4.45
N GLU A 83 -23.31 0.45 5.59
CA GLU A 83 -22.20 1.40 5.67
C GLU A 83 -20.88 0.69 5.32
N PRO A 84 -19.97 1.38 4.61
CA PRO A 84 -18.62 0.88 4.40
C PRO A 84 -17.89 0.66 5.73
N PHE A 85 -17.16 -0.41 5.82
CA PHE A 85 -16.31 -0.73 6.97
C PHE A 85 -14.87 -1.03 6.55
N LYS A 86 -13.93 -0.79 7.46
CA LYS A 86 -12.51 -0.97 7.19
C LYS A 86 -12.12 -2.43 7.43
N LEU A 87 -11.51 -3.06 6.44
CA LEU A 87 -10.95 -4.40 6.53
C LEU A 87 -9.51 -4.37 7.01
N ILE A 88 -8.70 -3.46 6.44
CA ILE A 88 -7.29 -3.30 6.84
C ILE A 88 -7.01 -1.81 7.06
N ASP A 89 -6.57 -1.48 8.28
CA ASP A 89 -5.99 -0.19 8.62
C ASP A 89 -4.47 -0.30 8.50
N ALA A 90 -3.92 0.22 7.41
CA ALA A 90 -2.49 0.11 7.13
C ALA A 90 -1.62 0.70 8.25
N ARG A 91 -2.01 1.86 8.79
CA ARG A 91 -1.26 2.53 9.86
C ARG A 91 -1.36 1.81 11.20
N ALA A 92 -2.48 1.15 11.48
CA ALA A 92 -2.62 0.36 12.70
C ALA A 92 -1.75 -0.89 12.68
N LEU A 93 -1.58 -1.50 11.50
CA LEU A 93 -0.73 -2.68 11.33
C LEU A 93 0.75 -2.33 11.26
N VAL A 94 1.10 -1.24 10.56
CA VAL A 94 2.48 -0.78 10.38
C VAL A 94 2.55 0.73 10.69
N PRO A 95 2.58 1.11 11.98
CA PRO A 95 2.57 2.52 12.39
C PRO A 95 3.83 3.27 11.95
N ASP A 96 4.97 2.59 11.94
CA ASP A 96 6.27 3.13 11.56
C ASP A 96 6.73 2.49 10.23
N ALA A 97 5.96 2.72 9.17
CA ALA A 97 6.34 2.25 7.83
C ALA A 97 7.71 2.80 7.45
N GLY A 98 8.66 1.89 7.19
CA GLY A 98 10.02 2.20 6.81
C GLY A 98 10.16 2.70 5.37
N GLU A 99 11.40 2.81 4.90
CA GLU A 99 11.64 2.94 3.46
C GLU A 99 11.38 1.61 2.76
N LEU A 100 10.70 1.69 1.62
CA LEU A 100 10.50 0.52 0.75
C LEU A 100 11.85 -0.01 0.27
N SER A 101 11.94 -1.31 0.05
CA SER A 101 13.09 -1.93 -0.60
C SER A 101 13.30 -1.37 -2.02
N GLU A 102 14.49 -1.47 -2.56
CA GLU A 102 14.78 -1.02 -3.92
C GLU A 102 13.97 -1.83 -4.96
N ALA A 103 13.73 -3.13 -4.69
CA ALA A 103 12.92 -3.98 -5.54
C ALA A 103 11.45 -3.52 -5.55
N GLU A 104 10.87 -3.22 -4.38
CA GLU A 104 9.50 -2.74 -4.26
C GLU A 104 9.35 -1.31 -4.85
N LYS A 105 10.33 -0.43 -4.65
CA LYS A 105 10.36 0.88 -5.32
C LYS A 105 10.31 0.73 -6.85
N ALA A 106 11.16 -0.15 -7.41
CA ALA A 106 11.20 -0.41 -8.84
C ALA A 106 9.88 -1.03 -9.35
N ARG A 107 9.28 -1.96 -8.60
CA ARG A 107 7.98 -2.55 -8.90
C ARG A 107 6.88 -1.48 -8.93
N ARG A 108 6.77 -0.66 -7.89
CA ARG A 108 5.78 0.42 -7.80
C ARG A 108 5.96 1.47 -8.89
N GLU A 109 7.20 1.78 -9.27
CA GLU A 109 7.48 2.70 -10.37
C GLU A 109 6.96 2.15 -11.70
N ARG A 110 7.21 0.87 -12.03
CA ARG A 110 6.65 0.22 -13.22
C ARG A 110 5.13 0.25 -13.22
N MET A 111 4.51 -0.05 -12.10
CA MET A 111 3.04 -0.04 -11.93
C MET A 111 2.46 1.37 -11.74
N ARG A 112 3.29 2.42 -11.71
CA ARG A 112 2.92 3.83 -11.46
C ARG A 112 2.14 4.02 -10.14
N ILE A 113 2.53 3.28 -9.11
CA ILE A 113 1.95 3.34 -7.78
C ILE A 113 2.77 4.33 -6.95
N SER A 114 2.21 5.49 -6.63
CA SER A 114 2.80 6.48 -5.72
C SER A 114 2.24 6.41 -4.30
N ALA A 115 1.15 5.69 -4.10
CA ALA A 115 0.49 5.55 -2.81
C ALA A 115 1.29 4.65 -1.85
N ARG A 116 1.01 4.83 -0.54
CA ARG A 116 1.50 4.00 0.57
C ARG A 116 0.37 3.18 1.17
N GLY A 117 0.70 2.35 2.16
CA GLY A 117 -0.27 1.46 2.80
C GLY A 117 -0.65 0.30 1.89
N VAL A 118 -1.91 -0.10 1.92
CA VAL A 118 -2.42 -1.18 1.07
C VAL A 118 -2.58 -0.66 -0.35
N VAL A 119 -1.77 -1.14 -1.28
CA VAL A 119 -1.79 -0.70 -2.69
C VAL A 119 -2.39 -1.74 -3.64
N GLU A 120 -2.47 -2.99 -3.18
CA GLU A 120 -3.11 -4.10 -3.89
C GLU A 120 -3.76 -5.07 -2.92
N TYR A 121 -4.71 -5.84 -3.39
CA TYR A 121 -5.35 -6.90 -2.63
C TYR A 121 -6.03 -7.89 -3.57
N SER A 122 -6.31 -9.08 -3.08
CA SER A 122 -7.05 -10.12 -3.80
C SER A 122 -8.04 -10.84 -2.89
N TRP A 123 -9.21 -11.21 -3.43
CA TRP A 123 -10.13 -12.14 -2.78
C TRP A 123 -9.63 -13.58 -2.92
N ASP A 124 -9.88 -14.42 -1.90
CA ASP A 124 -9.85 -15.86 -2.12
C ASP A 124 -11.03 -16.29 -3.00
N GLU A 125 -10.91 -17.43 -3.68
CA GLU A 125 -11.94 -17.91 -4.62
C GLU A 125 -13.32 -18.13 -3.97
N GLN A 126 -13.36 -18.33 -2.66
CA GLN A 126 -14.58 -18.56 -1.90
C GLN A 126 -15.13 -17.28 -1.25
N GLY A 127 -14.45 -16.15 -1.39
CA GLY A 127 -14.87 -14.86 -0.84
C GLY A 127 -14.87 -14.79 0.68
N ARG A 128 -14.09 -15.62 1.37
CA ARG A 128 -14.00 -15.66 2.85
C ARG A 128 -12.91 -14.73 3.36
N TYR A 129 -11.86 -14.59 2.58
CA TYR A 129 -10.66 -13.85 2.95
C TYR A 129 -10.26 -12.87 1.88
N ILE A 130 -9.56 -11.83 2.31
CA ILE A 130 -8.83 -10.90 1.45
C ILE A 130 -7.37 -10.94 1.85
N LEU A 131 -6.53 -11.11 0.86
CA LEU A 131 -5.08 -11.11 0.99
C LEU A 131 -4.57 -9.75 0.52
N ALA A 132 -3.68 -9.13 1.31
CA ALA A 132 -3.09 -7.85 0.97
C ALA A 132 -1.61 -7.82 1.36
N PRO A 133 -0.70 -7.58 0.40
CA PRO A 133 0.68 -7.21 0.70
C PRO A 133 0.72 -5.82 1.36
N LEU A 134 1.54 -5.67 2.39
CA LEU A 134 1.76 -4.41 3.09
C LEU A 134 3.19 -4.36 3.65
N GLU A 135 3.97 -3.39 3.17
CA GLU A 135 5.37 -3.17 3.59
C GLU A 135 6.24 -4.44 3.52
N GLY A 136 6.12 -5.19 2.41
CA GLY A 136 6.88 -6.40 2.14
C GLY A 136 6.27 -7.68 2.68
N ASP A 137 5.37 -7.63 3.67
CA ASP A 137 4.73 -8.80 4.27
C ASP A 137 3.30 -9.00 3.78
N ILE A 138 2.78 -10.21 4.00
CA ILE A 138 1.44 -10.61 3.59
C ILE A 138 0.50 -10.60 4.79
N TYR A 139 -0.64 -9.97 4.60
CA TYR A 139 -1.72 -9.91 5.57
C TYR A 139 -2.99 -10.56 5.05
N LEU A 140 -3.68 -11.30 5.91
CA LEU A 140 -4.95 -11.97 5.62
C LEU A 140 -6.05 -11.40 6.50
N ALA A 141 -7.06 -10.79 5.89
CA ALA A 141 -8.24 -10.26 6.56
C ALA A 141 -9.46 -11.15 6.31
N SER A 142 -10.32 -11.31 7.33
CA SER A 142 -11.65 -11.89 7.12
C SER A 142 -12.53 -10.92 6.35
N ARG A 143 -13.41 -11.43 5.48
CA ARG A 143 -14.40 -10.61 4.75
C ARG A 143 -15.33 -9.79 5.66
N GLU A 144 -15.50 -10.22 6.90
CA GLU A 144 -16.40 -9.60 7.87
C GLU A 144 -15.71 -8.53 8.73
N GLY A 145 -14.40 -8.31 8.46
CA GLY A 145 -13.57 -7.43 9.27
C GLY A 145 -13.09 -8.10 10.55
N GLY A 146 -12.54 -7.31 11.46
CA GLY A 146 -12.02 -7.77 12.73
C GLY A 146 -10.52 -8.02 12.72
N GLU A 147 -10.08 -9.19 13.15
CA GLU A 147 -8.66 -9.51 13.25
C GLU A 147 -8.02 -9.69 11.87
N VAL A 148 -6.88 -9.02 11.67
CA VAL A 148 -6.03 -9.19 10.50
C VAL A 148 -4.81 -10.00 10.91
N ARG A 149 -4.58 -11.14 10.25
CA ARG A 149 -3.43 -12.01 10.50
C ARG A 149 -2.25 -11.57 9.62
N ARG A 150 -1.12 -11.26 10.21
CA ARG A 150 0.16 -11.15 9.49
C ARG A 150 0.69 -12.56 9.26
N LEU A 151 0.83 -12.97 8.01
CA LEU A 151 1.25 -14.33 7.64
C LEU A 151 2.76 -14.44 7.52
N THR A 152 3.44 -13.37 7.11
CA THR A 152 4.90 -13.34 6.96
C THR A 152 5.51 -12.23 7.83
N GLN A 153 6.76 -12.42 8.20
CA GLN A 153 7.56 -11.42 8.90
C GLN A 153 9.04 -11.66 8.54
N THR A 154 9.39 -11.25 7.34
CA THR A 154 10.73 -11.52 6.78
C THR A 154 11.41 -10.23 6.33
N PRO A 155 12.74 -10.23 6.14
CA PRO A 155 13.43 -9.08 5.56
C PRO A 155 13.18 -8.90 4.07
N GLY A 156 12.70 -9.95 3.37
CA GLY A 156 12.40 -9.93 1.94
C GLY A 156 10.98 -9.47 1.66
N ASP A 157 10.75 -9.01 0.43
CA ASP A 157 9.39 -8.71 -0.02
C ASP A 157 8.71 -9.98 -0.56
N GLU A 158 7.49 -10.24 -0.09
CA GLU A 158 6.63 -11.27 -0.66
C GLU A 158 5.75 -10.67 -1.77
N ILE A 159 5.83 -11.25 -2.94
CA ILE A 159 5.08 -10.82 -4.12
C ILE A 159 4.20 -11.94 -4.68
N ASP A 160 3.21 -11.57 -5.51
CA ASP A 160 2.27 -12.49 -6.16
C ASP A 160 1.62 -13.48 -5.19
N ALA A 161 1.16 -12.97 -4.04
CA ALA A 161 0.55 -13.80 -3.01
C ALA A 161 -0.85 -14.27 -3.41
N LYS A 162 -1.16 -15.56 -3.16
CA LYS A 162 -2.46 -16.19 -3.47
C LYS A 162 -2.92 -17.11 -2.37
N VAL A 163 -4.21 -17.06 -2.06
CA VAL A 163 -4.86 -18.11 -1.31
C VAL A 163 -5.12 -19.30 -2.24
N SER A 164 -4.85 -20.51 -1.79
CA SER A 164 -5.14 -21.73 -2.56
C SER A 164 -6.65 -21.94 -2.76
N PRO A 165 -7.12 -22.70 -3.78
CA PRO A 165 -8.53 -22.76 -4.18
C PRO A 165 -9.51 -23.18 -3.10
N LYS A 166 -9.11 -24.03 -2.14
CA LYS A 166 -9.94 -24.40 -0.99
C LYS A 166 -9.68 -23.55 0.25
N GLY A 167 -8.64 -22.68 0.20
CA GLY A 167 -8.26 -21.82 1.30
C GLY A 167 -7.47 -22.51 2.40
N SER A 168 -6.77 -23.60 2.07
CA SER A 168 -5.92 -24.29 3.04
C SER A 168 -4.55 -23.65 3.17
N TYR A 169 -4.07 -22.99 2.11
CA TYR A 169 -2.72 -22.45 2.02
C TYR A 169 -2.69 -21.03 1.49
N VAL A 170 -1.61 -20.32 1.77
CA VAL A 170 -1.20 -19.12 1.04
C VAL A 170 0.16 -19.37 0.42
N SER A 171 0.28 -19.06 -0.85
CA SER A 171 1.53 -19.15 -1.61
C SER A 171 2.00 -17.75 -2.02
N TYR A 172 3.30 -17.57 -2.13
CA TYR A 172 3.93 -16.31 -2.52
C TYR A 172 5.36 -16.55 -3.00
N VAL A 173 5.89 -15.57 -3.71
CA VAL A 173 7.29 -15.56 -4.14
C VAL A 173 8.09 -14.64 -3.24
N ARG A 174 9.22 -15.14 -2.73
CA ARG A 174 10.22 -14.39 -1.98
C ARG A 174 11.61 -14.81 -2.43
N ASP A 175 12.50 -13.84 -2.63
CA ASP A 175 13.89 -14.11 -3.06
C ASP A 175 13.96 -15.07 -4.26
N GLN A 176 13.14 -14.83 -5.29
CA GLN A 176 13.07 -15.62 -6.53
C GLN A 176 12.62 -17.08 -6.36
N ASN A 177 12.05 -17.44 -5.19
CA ASN A 177 11.57 -18.78 -4.88
C ASN A 177 10.12 -18.78 -4.45
N LEU A 178 9.41 -19.90 -4.72
CA LEU A 178 8.04 -20.11 -4.31
C LEU A 178 8.00 -20.71 -2.89
N TYR A 179 7.16 -20.09 -2.05
CA TYR A 179 6.85 -20.56 -0.70
C TYR A 179 5.35 -20.82 -0.55
N VAL A 180 5.02 -21.69 0.38
CA VAL A 180 3.64 -22.01 0.77
C VAL A 180 3.55 -22.04 2.28
N THR A 181 2.56 -21.32 2.83
CA THR A 181 2.23 -21.35 4.25
C THR A 181 0.89 -22.07 4.45
N ASP A 182 0.87 -23.06 5.32
CA ASP A 182 -0.35 -23.73 5.77
C ASP A 182 -1.12 -22.79 6.72
N LEU A 183 -2.37 -22.47 6.39
CA LEU A 183 -3.16 -21.51 7.18
C LEU A 183 -3.65 -22.06 8.53
N ALA A 184 -3.69 -23.38 8.69
CA ALA A 184 -4.10 -24.00 9.93
C ALA A 184 -2.96 -24.12 10.95
N THR A 185 -1.75 -24.41 10.47
CA THR A 185 -0.57 -24.61 11.32
C THR A 185 0.34 -23.39 11.40
N GLY A 186 0.33 -22.55 10.36
CA GLY A 186 1.29 -21.44 10.18
C GLY A 186 2.66 -21.91 9.70
N GLU A 187 2.81 -23.19 9.32
CA GLU A 187 4.09 -23.73 8.83
C GLU A 187 4.36 -23.24 7.41
N GLU A 188 5.55 -22.66 7.21
CA GLU A 188 6.03 -22.24 5.90
C GLU A 188 6.92 -23.34 5.29
N THR A 189 6.73 -23.62 4.01
CA THR A 189 7.53 -24.56 3.23
C THR A 189 8.04 -23.90 1.96
N ALA A 190 9.35 -23.94 1.71
CA ALA A 190 9.94 -23.60 0.43
C ALA A 190 9.62 -24.69 -0.60
N ILE A 191 8.99 -24.32 -1.71
CA ILE A 191 8.69 -25.24 -2.83
C ILE A 191 9.87 -25.30 -3.80
N THR A 192 10.59 -24.19 -3.94
CA THR A 192 11.84 -24.09 -4.70
C THR A 192 12.92 -23.44 -3.85
N ASP A 193 14.20 -23.70 -4.13
CA ASP A 193 15.32 -23.26 -3.30
C ASP A 193 16.58 -22.85 -4.08
N ASP A 194 16.54 -22.93 -5.42
CA ASP A 194 17.68 -22.59 -6.29
C ASP A 194 17.47 -21.27 -7.08
N GLY A 195 16.40 -20.55 -6.81
CA GLY A 195 16.15 -19.21 -7.36
C GLY A 195 17.19 -18.23 -6.82
N ARG A 196 17.96 -17.63 -7.72
CA ARG A 196 19.00 -16.62 -7.43
C ARG A 196 19.55 -16.03 -8.72
N ASP A 197 20.05 -14.82 -8.64
CA ASP A 197 20.70 -14.11 -9.77
C ASP A 197 19.82 -14.08 -11.03
N LEU A 198 20.15 -14.93 -12.01
CA LEU A 198 19.45 -15.05 -13.30
C LEU A 198 18.47 -16.24 -13.34
N ILE A 199 18.21 -16.89 -12.22
CA ILE A 199 17.24 -17.97 -12.09
C ILE A 199 16.07 -17.50 -11.23
N THR A 200 14.86 -17.47 -11.79
CA THR A 200 13.64 -17.12 -11.08
C THR A 200 12.60 -18.22 -11.17
N TRP A 201 11.87 -18.40 -10.09
CA TRP A 201 10.76 -19.33 -10.00
C TRP A 201 9.44 -18.60 -9.77
N ALA A 202 8.38 -19.14 -10.34
CA ALA A 202 7.01 -18.75 -10.05
C ALA A 202 6.64 -17.30 -10.41
N THR A 203 7.50 -16.56 -11.10
CA THR A 203 7.22 -15.24 -11.66
C THR A 203 7.23 -15.30 -13.18
N ALA A 204 6.47 -14.41 -13.81
CA ALA A 204 6.56 -14.23 -15.25
C ALA A 204 7.91 -13.61 -15.62
N GLU A 205 8.41 -13.93 -16.80
CA GLU A 205 9.60 -13.27 -17.36
C GLU A 205 9.25 -11.84 -17.84
N PHE A 206 10.29 -11.04 -18.07
CA PHE A 206 10.18 -9.60 -18.34
C PHE A 206 9.19 -9.25 -19.44
N ILE A 207 9.18 -9.97 -20.59
CA ILE A 207 8.29 -9.65 -21.72
C ILE A 207 6.83 -9.89 -21.33
N ALA A 208 6.53 -10.95 -20.58
CA ALA A 208 5.18 -11.22 -20.12
C ALA A 208 4.68 -10.15 -19.14
N GLN A 209 5.57 -9.62 -18.29
CA GLN A 209 5.22 -8.53 -17.38
C GLN A 209 4.95 -7.22 -18.12
N GLU A 210 5.81 -6.84 -19.06
CA GLU A 210 5.73 -5.54 -19.74
C GLU A 210 4.71 -5.49 -20.89
N GLU A 211 4.51 -6.61 -21.61
CA GLU A 211 3.73 -6.63 -22.85
C GLU A 211 2.43 -7.44 -22.74
N MET A 212 2.32 -8.35 -21.76
CA MET A 212 1.17 -9.26 -21.64
C MET A 212 0.35 -9.05 -20.36
N ASP A 213 0.71 -8.06 -19.53
CA ASP A 213 0.06 -7.76 -18.25
C ASP A 213 -0.05 -9.01 -17.37
N ARG A 214 1.02 -9.82 -17.33
CA ARG A 214 1.09 -11.07 -16.57
C ARG A 214 2.31 -11.10 -15.65
N ASP A 215 2.08 -10.95 -14.35
CA ASP A 215 3.14 -11.00 -13.33
C ASP A 215 3.33 -12.41 -12.77
N THR A 216 2.27 -13.20 -12.74
CA THR A 216 2.27 -14.53 -12.14
C THR A 216 2.96 -15.58 -13.00
N GLY A 217 3.69 -16.48 -12.36
CA GLY A 217 4.32 -17.65 -12.98
C GLY A 217 3.98 -18.95 -12.28
N TYR A 218 2.89 -19.04 -11.49
CA TYR A 218 2.46 -20.30 -10.88
C TYR A 218 0.94 -20.40 -10.72
N TRP A 219 0.43 -21.62 -10.67
CA TRP A 219 -1.00 -21.93 -10.65
C TRP A 219 -1.26 -23.15 -9.79
N TRP A 220 -2.19 -23.05 -8.85
CA TRP A 220 -2.68 -24.15 -8.06
C TRP A 220 -3.58 -25.09 -8.86
N SER A 221 -3.48 -26.41 -8.57
CA SER A 221 -4.55 -27.31 -8.98
C SER A 221 -5.79 -27.11 -8.11
N PRO A 222 -7.03 -27.29 -8.65
CA PRO A 222 -8.27 -27.10 -7.89
C PRO A 222 -8.39 -27.97 -6.64
N ASP A 223 -7.67 -29.09 -6.59
CA ASP A 223 -7.65 -30.01 -5.45
C ASP A 223 -6.55 -29.68 -4.43
N GLU A 224 -5.74 -28.65 -4.67
CA GLU A 224 -4.59 -28.18 -3.86
C GLU A 224 -3.46 -29.18 -3.73
N ARG A 225 -3.40 -30.19 -4.61
CA ARG A 225 -2.38 -31.24 -4.53
C ARG A 225 -1.12 -30.92 -5.34
N TYR A 226 -1.23 -29.98 -6.29
CA TYR A 226 -0.15 -29.64 -7.21
C TYR A 226 -0.12 -28.14 -7.45
N ILE A 227 1.07 -27.64 -7.73
CA ILE A 227 1.33 -26.32 -8.25
C ILE A 227 2.08 -26.47 -9.57
N ALA A 228 1.54 -25.96 -10.67
CA ALA A 228 2.30 -25.74 -11.89
C ALA A 228 3.09 -24.43 -11.72
N LEU A 229 4.37 -24.41 -12.04
CA LEU A 229 5.20 -23.23 -11.90
C LEU A 229 6.19 -23.08 -13.06
N GLN A 230 6.48 -21.84 -13.39
CA GLN A 230 7.46 -21.44 -14.39
C GLN A 230 8.85 -21.33 -13.73
N ARG A 231 9.88 -21.81 -14.40
CA ARG A 231 11.28 -21.51 -14.11
C ARG A 231 11.86 -20.73 -15.27
N THR A 232 12.43 -19.59 -14.99
CA THR A 232 13.16 -18.78 -15.96
C THR A 232 14.65 -18.85 -15.62
N ASP A 233 15.46 -19.11 -16.64
CA ASP A 233 16.93 -19.19 -16.52
C ASP A 233 17.55 -18.35 -17.64
N GLU A 234 18.05 -17.18 -17.26
CA GLU A 234 18.65 -16.20 -18.17
C GLU A 234 20.18 -16.32 -18.23
N SER A 235 20.78 -17.31 -17.57
CA SER A 235 22.23 -17.49 -17.52
C SER A 235 22.87 -17.75 -18.88
N GLY A 236 22.08 -18.18 -19.85
CA GLY A 236 22.54 -18.42 -21.22
C GLY A 236 22.61 -17.19 -22.12
N PHE A 237 22.16 -16.02 -21.63
CA PHE A 237 22.10 -14.76 -22.40
C PHE A 237 23.17 -13.73 -21.98
N ALA A 238 24.10 -14.09 -21.10
CA ALA A 238 25.17 -13.21 -20.61
C ALA A 238 26.37 -13.14 -21.58
#